data_3ee54239a0200d326c148ea4dd6841b3
#
_entry.id   3ee54239a0200d326c148ea4dd6841b3
#
_cell.length_a   1.000
_cell.length_b   1.000
_cell.length_c   1.000
_cell.angle_alpha   90.00
_cell.angle_beta   90.00
_cell.angle_gamma   90.00
#
_symmetry.space_group_name_H-M   'P 1'
#
loop_
_entity.id
_entity.type
_entity.pdbx_description
1 polymer ?
#
loop_
_entity_poly.entity_id
_entity_poly.type
_entity_poly.pdbx_seq_one_letter_code
_entity_poly.pdbx_strand_id
1 'polypeptide(L)'
;MFELPKLKYDYNELEPHIDARTMEIHHSKHHAGYTKNFNAALENTDVEGKSAEEIVAKFKELPTEVQTAVRNNGGGYVNHKLFWEVMSPNGGGHSPMGALMDAINTEFGS
;
A
#
# COMPACT_ATOMS: atom_id res chain seq x y z
N MET A 1 -14.66 8.33 1.90
CA MET A 1 -14.42 6.87 2.09
C MET A 1 -13.44 6.40 1.03
N PHE A 2 -12.49 5.56 1.40
CA PHE A 2 -11.49 5.00 0.47
C PHE A 2 -12.04 3.76 -0.23
N GLU A 3 -11.68 3.60 -1.50
CA GLU A 3 -12.03 2.42 -2.30
C GLU A 3 -10.80 1.51 -2.45
N LEU A 4 -11.02 0.22 -2.67
CA LEU A 4 -9.95 -0.71 -3.03
C LEU A 4 -9.39 -0.30 -4.40
N PRO A 5 -8.10 0.09 -4.50
CA PRO A 5 -7.52 0.48 -5.78
C PRO A 5 -7.54 -0.68 -6.77
N LYS A 6 -7.84 -0.38 -8.03
CA LYS A 6 -7.71 -1.36 -9.12
C LYS A 6 -6.23 -1.57 -9.45
N LEU A 7 -5.86 -2.81 -9.74
CA LEU A 7 -4.54 -3.12 -10.27
C LEU A 7 -4.42 -2.58 -11.70
N LYS A 8 -3.20 -2.22 -12.10
CA LYS A 8 -2.86 -1.78 -13.47
C LYS A 8 -2.56 -2.96 -14.42
N TYR A 9 -2.62 -4.19 -13.92
CA TYR A 9 -2.33 -5.45 -14.62
C TYR A 9 -3.26 -6.54 -14.07
N ASP A 10 -3.46 -7.60 -14.84
CA ASP A 10 -4.28 -8.73 -14.43
C ASP A 10 -3.55 -9.62 -13.42
N TYR A 11 -4.28 -10.42 -12.66
CA TYR A 11 -3.71 -11.26 -11.59
C TYR A 11 -2.62 -12.22 -12.08
N ASN A 12 -2.68 -12.68 -13.32
CA ASN A 12 -1.73 -13.62 -13.91
C ASN A 12 -0.53 -12.96 -14.59
N GLU A 13 -0.47 -11.64 -14.66
CA GLU A 13 0.58 -10.94 -15.44
C GLU A 13 1.94 -10.90 -14.72
N LEU A 14 2.00 -11.22 -13.43
CA LEU A 14 3.27 -11.34 -12.69
C LEU A 14 3.82 -12.77 -12.67
N GLU A 15 3.15 -13.72 -13.32
CA GLU A 15 3.67 -15.07 -13.46
C GLU A 15 4.94 -15.09 -14.36
N PRO A 16 5.89 -15.99 -14.12
CA PRO A 16 5.88 -17.07 -13.13
C PRO A 16 6.38 -16.68 -11.73
N HIS A 17 6.59 -15.38 -11.45
CA HIS A 17 7.19 -14.91 -10.20
C HIS A 17 6.18 -14.89 -9.04
N ILE A 18 4.96 -14.45 -9.32
CA ILE A 18 3.84 -14.48 -8.37
C ILE A 18 2.63 -15.06 -9.11
N ASP A 19 2.06 -16.14 -8.58
CA ASP A 19 0.91 -16.80 -9.22
C ASP A 19 -0.39 -15.99 -9.10
N ALA A 20 -1.29 -16.21 -10.06
CA ALA A 20 -2.57 -15.50 -10.14
C ALA A 20 -3.43 -15.67 -8.89
N ARG A 21 -3.42 -16.84 -8.26
CA ARG A 21 -4.22 -17.11 -7.05
C ARG A 21 -3.70 -16.31 -5.85
N THR A 22 -2.38 -16.20 -5.69
CA THR A 22 -1.76 -15.36 -4.66
C THR A 22 -2.14 -13.89 -4.87
N MET A 23 -2.05 -13.39 -6.10
CA MET A 23 -2.42 -12.01 -6.44
C MET A 23 -3.90 -11.74 -6.16
N GLU A 24 -4.79 -12.64 -6.55
CA GLU A 24 -6.23 -12.53 -6.28
C GLU A 24 -6.53 -12.42 -4.78
N ILE A 25 -5.98 -13.33 -3.97
CA ILE A 25 -6.20 -13.35 -2.52
C ILE A 25 -5.59 -12.11 -1.87
N HIS A 26 -4.36 -11.75 -2.23
CA HIS A 26 -3.66 -10.63 -1.64
C HIS A 26 -4.37 -9.29 -1.93
N HIS A 27 -4.91 -9.11 -3.13
CA HIS A 27 -5.68 -7.92 -3.49
C HIS A 27 -7.14 -7.99 -2.97
N SER A 28 -7.90 -9.03 -3.36
CA SER A 28 -9.35 -9.06 -3.14
C SER A 28 -9.76 -9.44 -1.72
N LYS A 29 -8.85 -9.98 -0.89
CA LYS A 29 -9.10 -10.34 0.51
C LYS A 29 -8.27 -9.48 1.47
N HIS A 30 -6.96 -9.51 1.39
CA HIS A 30 -6.09 -8.78 2.34
C HIS A 30 -6.22 -7.27 2.17
N HIS A 31 -5.97 -6.73 0.99
CA HIS A 31 -6.10 -5.28 0.76
C HIS A 31 -7.55 -4.80 0.92
N ALA A 32 -8.52 -5.56 0.43
CA ALA A 32 -9.94 -5.25 0.65
C ALA A 32 -10.30 -5.25 2.15
N GLY A 33 -9.75 -6.16 2.93
CA GLY A 33 -9.92 -6.20 4.39
C GLY A 33 -9.38 -4.94 5.08
N TYR A 34 -8.16 -4.55 4.74
CA TYR A 34 -7.58 -3.28 5.23
C TYR A 34 -8.42 -2.08 4.82
N THR A 35 -8.87 -2.01 3.57
CA THR A 35 -9.73 -0.92 3.08
C THR A 35 -11.02 -0.81 3.90
N LYS A 36 -11.70 -1.93 4.11
CA LYS A 36 -12.94 -1.98 4.90
C LYS A 36 -12.71 -1.51 6.34
N ASN A 37 -11.70 -2.08 7.00
CA ASN A 37 -11.42 -1.78 8.40
C ASN A 37 -10.90 -0.36 8.61
N PHE A 38 -10.12 0.17 7.66
CA PHE A 38 -9.68 1.56 7.67
C PHE A 38 -10.86 2.52 7.58
N ASN A 39 -11.77 2.29 6.63
CA ASN A 39 -12.99 3.09 6.52
C ASN A 39 -13.83 3.04 7.81
N ALA A 40 -14.00 1.85 8.39
CA ALA A 40 -14.74 1.70 9.64
C ALA A 40 -14.08 2.46 10.81
N ALA A 41 -12.74 2.48 10.87
CA ALA A 41 -12.01 3.23 11.90
C ALA A 41 -12.15 4.75 11.73
N LEU A 42 -12.45 5.22 10.52
CA LEU A 42 -12.63 6.65 10.23
C LEU A 42 -14.07 7.14 10.40
N GLU A 43 -15.03 6.24 10.64
CA GLU A 43 -16.39 6.64 10.94
C GLU A 43 -16.42 7.61 12.15
N ASN A 44 -17.14 8.71 11.99
CA ASN A 44 -17.23 9.78 13.00
C ASN A 44 -15.91 10.51 13.29
N THR A 45 -14.94 10.48 12.41
CA THR A 45 -13.72 11.32 12.46
C THR A 45 -13.80 12.45 11.43
N ASP A 46 -13.15 13.58 11.74
CA ASP A 46 -13.06 14.72 10.81
C ASP A 46 -11.82 14.61 9.91
N VAL A 47 -11.94 13.77 8.89
CA VAL A 47 -10.86 13.53 7.93
C VAL A 47 -11.27 13.83 6.48
N GLU A 48 -12.38 14.55 6.29
CA GLU A 48 -12.88 14.88 4.96
C GLU A 48 -11.83 15.64 4.14
N GLY A 49 -11.65 15.25 2.89
CA GLY A 49 -10.70 15.86 1.95
C GLY A 49 -9.24 15.46 2.15
N LYS A 50 -8.89 14.69 3.19
CA LYS A 50 -7.53 14.21 3.42
C LYS A 50 -7.25 12.93 2.66
N SER A 51 -6.01 12.77 2.18
CA SER A 51 -5.54 11.50 1.60
C SER A 51 -5.33 10.43 2.68
N ALA A 52 -5.30 9.16 2.29
CA ALA A 52 -5.00 8.07 3.21
C ALA A 52 -3.62 8.22 3.85
N GLU A 53 -2.65 8.64 3.05
CA GLU A 53 -1.27 8.90 3.44
C GLU A 53 -1.18 10.00 4.51
N GLU A 54 -1.90 11.10 4.34
CA GLU A 54 -1.96 12.19 5.33
C GLU A 54 -2.59 11.75 6.64
N ILE A 55 -3.69 10.99 6.57
CA ILE A 55 -4.37 10.47 7.77
C ILE A 55 -3.46 9.52 8.53
N VAL A 56 -2.80 8.59 7.82
CA VAL A 56 -1.88 7.64 8.46
C VAL A 56 -0.65 8.34 9.03
N ALA A 57 -0.08 9.33 8.34
CA ALA A 57 1.05 10.10 8.87
C ALA A 57 0.72 10.86 10.16
N LYS A 58 -0.53 11.30 10.29
CA LYS A 58 -1.03 12.09 11.42
C LYS A 58 -1.97 11.31 12.34
N PHE A 59 -1.91 9.99 12.36
CA PHE A 59 -2.87 9.17 13.13
C PHE A 59 -2.94 9.53 14.63
N LYS A 60 -1.86 10.06 15.21
CA LYS A 60 -1.81 10.51 16.61
C LYS A 60 -2.64 11.75 16.90
N GLU A 61 -3.04 12.51 15.88
CA GLU A 61 -3.91 13.67 16.01
C GLU A 61 -5.40 13.28 16.06
N LEU A 62 -5.72 12.01 15.78
CA LEU A 62 -7.08 11.46 15.83
C LEU A 62 -7.47 11.08 17.29
N PRO A 63 -8.76 10.89 17.57
CA PRO A 63 -9.22 10.35 18.84
C PRO A 63 -8.49 9.07 19.23
N THR A 64 -8.09 8.94 20.49
CA THR A 64 -7.21 7.84 20.97
C THR A 64 -7.80 6.46 20.68
N GLU A 65 -9.11 6.33 20.75
CA GLU A 65 -9.84 5.07 20.52
C GLU A 65 -9.69 4.52 19.10
N VAL A 66 -9.43 5.38 18.09
CA VAL A 66 -9.27 4.94 16.70
C VAL A 66 -7.82 4.87 16.23
N GLN A 67 -6.87 5.44 16.97
CA GLN A 67 -5.46 5.55 16.55
C GLN A 67 -4.84 4.21 16.18
N THR A 68 -5.03 3.17 16.99
CA THR A 68 -4.47 1.83 16.71
C THR A 68 -5.08 1.22 15.45
N ALA A 69 -6.39 1.33 15.28
CA ALA A 69 -7.08 0.82 14.10
C ALA A 69 -6.64 1.56 12.83
N VAL A 70 -6.52 2.89 12.89
CA VAL A 70 -6.03 3.71 11.77
C VAL A 70 -4.58 3.39 11.44
N ARG A 71 -3.69 3.31 12.43
CA ARG A 71 -2.30 2.94 12.21
C ARG A 71 -2.18 1.58 11.52
N ASN A 72 -2.90 0.56 11.99
CA ASN A 72 -2.78 -0.80 11.50
C ASN A 72 -3.48 -0.98 10.14
N ASN A 73 -4.73 -0.60 10.03
CA ASN A 73 -5.52 -0.81 8.81
C ASN A 73 -5.26 0.26 7.75
N GLY A 74 -5.08 1.52 8.14
CA GLY A 74 -4.66 2.59 7.24
C GLY A 74 -3.25 2.37 6.72
N GLY A 75 -2.30 1.97 7.59
CA GLY A 75 -0.96 1.55 7.18
C GLY A 75 -0.99 0.36 6.23
N GLY A 76 -1.84 -0.64 6.50
CA GLY A 76 -2.07 -1.77 5.60
C GLY A 76 -2.60 -1.32 4.24
N TYR A 77 -3.58 -0.42 4.22
CA TYR A 77 -4.12 0.14 2.98
C TYR A 77 -3.06 0.88 2.15
N VAL A 78 -2.33 1.82 2.76
CA VAL A 78 -1.31 2.63 2.06
C VAL A 78 -0.16 1.75 1.55
N ASN A 79 0.34 0.82 2.37
CA ASN A 79 1.42 -0.06 1.99
C ASN A 79 1.05 -1.00 0.84
N HIS A 80 -0.16 -1.57 0.84
CA HIS A 80 -0.63 -2.41 -0.26
C HIS A 80 -0.85 -1.60 -1.54
N LYS A 81 -1.39 -0.38 -1.44
CA LYS A 81 -1.51 0.52 -2.59
C LYS A 81 -0.14 0.77 -3.24
N LEU A 82 0.88 1.13 -2.46
CA LEU A 82 2.24 1.31 -2.94
C LEU A 82 2.83 0.00 -3.50
N PHE A 83 2.58 -1.13 -2.85
CA PHE A 83 3.09 -2.45 -3.27
C PHE A 83 2.65 -2.82 -4.69
N TRP A 84 1.38 -2.58 -5.03
CA TRP A 84 0.91 -2.80 -6.40
C TRP A 84 1.57 -1.89 -7.42
N GLU A 85 1.87 -0.65 -7.04
CA GLU A 85 2.47 0.34 -7.95
C GLU A 85 3.94 0.10 -8.24
N VAL A 86 4.69 -0.49 -7.30
CA VAL A 86 6.13 -0.75 -7.48
C VAL A 86 6.42 -2.05 -8.22
N MET A 87 5.41 -2.90 -8.45
CA MET A 87 5.52 -4.09 -9.29
C MET A 87 5.05 -3.82 -10.71
N SER A 88 5.64 -4.52 -11.68
CA SER A 88 5.26 -4.41 -13.08
C SER A 88 5.50 -5.73 -13.82
N PRO A 89 4.59 -6.14 -14.74
CA PRO A 89 4.84 -7.24 -15.67
C PRO A 89 6.06 -6.99 -16.57
N ASN A 90 6.37 -5.70 -16.80
CA ASN A 90 7.48 -5.24 -17.64
C ASN A 90 8.48 -4.44 -16.82
N GLY A 91 9.02 -5.05 -15.77
CA GLY A 91 9.96 -4.41 -14.85
C GLY A 91 11.24 -3.90 -15.52
N GLY A 92 11.88 -2.92 -14.89
CA GLY A 92 13.00 -2.17 -15.42
C GLY A 92 14.37 -2.86 -15.38
N GLY A 93 14.45 -4.17 -15.14
CA GLY A 93 15.70 -4.92 -15.09
C GLY A 93 16.06 -5.44 -13.70
N HIS A 94 17.29 -5.96 -13.56
CA HIS A 94 17.72 -6.68 -12.35
C HIS A 94 18.50 -5.84 -11.35
N SER A 95 18.87 -4.61 -11.71
CA SER A 95 19.67 -3.73 -10.86
C SER A 95 19.18 -2.29 -10.94
N PRO A 96 19.21 -1.56 -9.81
CA PRO A 96 19.03 -0.12 -9.84
C PRO A 96 20.11 0.54 -10.69
N MET A 97 19.85 1.71 -11.24
CA MET A 97 20.79 2.46 -12.08
C MET A 97 20.83 3.94 -11.69
N GLY A 98 21.87 4.65 -12.15
CA GLY A 98 22.02 6.10 -11.97
C GLY A 98 22.04 6.51 -10.51
N ALA A 99 21.45 7.67 -10.19
CA ALA A 99 21.47 8.25 -8.87
C ALA A 99 20.93 7.35 -7.75
N LEU A 100 19.97 6.47 -8.06
CA LEU A 100 19.47 5.49 -7.09
C LEU A 100 20.53 4.46 -6.74
N MET A 101 21.25 3.93 -7.72
CA MET A 101 22.36 3.01 -7.50
C MET A 101 23.45 3.67 -6.66
N ASP A 102 23.82 4.91 -6.99
CA ASP A 102 24.84 5.67 -6.26
C ASP A 102 24.43 5.89 -4.80
N ALA A 103 23.18 6.23 -4.54
CA ALA A 103 22.64 6.38 -3.19
C ALA A 103 22.67 5.07 -2.40
N ILE A 104 22.25 3.96 -3.02
CA ILE A 104 22.29 2.62 -2.39
C ILE A 104 23.72 2.25 -2.05
N ASN A 105 24.67 2.40 -2.98
CA ASN A 105 26.06 2.07 -2.75
C ASN A 105 26.68 2.95 -1.65
N THR A 106 26.34 4.22 -1.60
CA THR A 106 26.82 5.15 -0.57
C THR A 106 26.32 4.76 0.82
N GLU A 107 25.03 4.43 0.93
CA GLU A 107 24.40 4.16 2.23
C GLU A 107 24.67 2.73 2.74
N PHE A 108 24.66 1.75 1.84
CA PHE A 108 24.71 0.32 2.20
C PHE A 108 25.97 -0.41 1.74
N GLY A 109 26.81 0.21 0.89
CA GLY A 109 28.06 -0.37 0.38
C GLY A 109 27.88 -1.28 -0.84
N SER A 110 26.65 -1.53 -1.26
CA SER A 110 26.34 -2.32 -2.46
C SER A 110 24.87 -2.17 -2.81
#